data_a35366557c964732867fda60ca534c19
#
_entry.id   a35366557c964732867fda60ca534c19
#
_cell.length_a   1.000
_cell.length_b   1.000
_cell.length_c   1.000
_cell.angle_alpha   90.00
_cell.angle_beta   90.00
_cell.angle_gamma   90.00
#
_symmetry.space_group_name_H-M   'P 1'
#
loop_
_entity.id
_entity.type
_entity.pdbx_description
1 polymer ?
#
loop_
_entity_poly.entity_id
_entity_poly.type
_entity_poly.pdbx_seq_one_letter_code
_entity_poly.pdbx_strand_id
1 'polypeptide(L)'
;MFEDTSDELREDDYCDKCDLCVRNSLIPSRGQGLEGSGTILHLVAAPSPADRKTKYVLSGNTGKFIRRILEDKKLLALSYITSVVKCGTSQTINAKAITECFPRLQREIARVEPSMFITYGKDPYFIVSGGKAFPKSGEGIDVLPNGKIHIYTMSLEYMRKNNDYSYLDRAYDLSLIHISEPTRPRLI
;
A
#
# COMPACT_ATOMS: atom_id res chain seq x y z
N MET A 1 20.64 14.92 -5.90
CA MET A 1 20.13 16.02 -5.06
C MET A 1 18.64 16.03 -5.31
N PHE A 2 17.86 15.39 -4.46
CA PHE A 2 16.40 15.38 -4.59
C PHE A 2 15.91 16.69 -3.95
N GLU A 3 15.36 17.57 -4.76
CA GLU A 3 14.71 18.78 -4.27
C GLU A 3 13.52 18.35 -3.41
N ASP A 4 13.55 18.78 -2.17
CA ASP A 4 12.51 18.59 -1.17
C ASP A 4 11.29 19.46 -1.57
N THR A 5 10.29 18.84 -2.19
CA THR A 5 8.99 19.46 -2.48
C THR A 5 8.15 19.59 -1.20
N SER A 6 8.77 20.01 -0.10
CA SER A 6 8.23 19.95 1.26
C SER A 6 7.15 20.98 1.59
N ASP A 7 6.86 21.97 0.73
CA ASP A 7 5.95 23.06 1.11
C ASP A 7 4.46 22.79 0.87
N GLU A 8 4.09 21.92 -0.08
CA GLU A 8 2.67 21.55 -0.28
C GLU A 8 2.12 20.52 0.72
N LEU A 9 2.99 19.89 1.51
CA LEU A 9 2.62 18.81 2.43
C LEU A 9 2.36 19.29 3.87
N ARG A 10 2.56 20.57 4.18
CA ARG A 10 2.40 21.10 5.56
C ARG A 10 0.95 21.14 6.04
N GLU A 11 -0.03 21.33 5.16
CA GLU A 11 -1.45 21.24 5.53
C GLU A 11 -1.89 19.80 5.91
N ASP A 12 -1.17 18.80 5.43
CA ASP A 12 -1.45 17.40 5.67
C ASP A 12 -0.76 16.82 6.93
N ASP A 13 0.11 17.56 7.59
CA ASP A 13 0.85 17.09 8.78
C ASP A 13 -0.01 17.02 10.04
N TYR A 14 -1.15 17.71 10.05
CA TYR A 14 -2.10 17.66 11.15
C TYR A 14 -3.44 17.10 10.67
N CYS A 15 -4.01 16.15 11.40
CA CYS A 15 -5.30 15.56 11.12
C CYS A 15 -6.10 15.36 12.40
N ASP A 16 -7.28 15.94 12.46
CA ASP A 16 -8.24 15.85 13.57
C ASP A 16 -9.51 15.06 13.23
N LYS A 17 -9.57 14.45 12.04
CA LYS A 17 -10.78 13.87 11.47
C LYS A 17 -11.25 12.57 12.12
N CYS A 18 -10.35 11.84 12.78
CA CYS A 18 -10.72 10.60 13.45
C CYS A 18 -9.99 10.41 14.79
N ASP A 19 -10.53 9.53 15.64
CA ASP A 19 -10.02 9.27 16.99
C ASP A 19 -8.57 8.75 17.01
N LEU A 20 -8.09 8.18 15.91
CA LEU A 20 -6.72 7.64 15.85
C LEU A 20 -5.66 8.74 15.92
N CYS A 21 -5.92 9.89 15.31
CA CYS A 21 -5.00 11.00 15.32
C CYS A 21 -5.11 11.80 16.62
N VAL A 22 -6.33 12.16 17.01
CA VAL A 22 -6.62 13.02 18.17
C VAL A 22 -6.15 12.38 19.48
N ARG A 23 -6.48 11.11 19.70
CA ARG A 23 -6.13 10.40 20.97
C ARG A 23 -4.65 10.13 21.13
N ASN A 24 -3.90 10.06 20.05
CA ASN A 24 -2.52 9.59 20.08
C ASN A 24 -1.50 10.67 19.72
N SER A 25 -1.93 11.91 19.45
CA SER A 25 -1.06 12.99 18.97
C SER A 25 -0.16 12.53 17.81
N LEU A 26 -0.73 11.75 16.88
CA LEU A 26 0.03 11.08 15.85
C LEU A 26 0.19 12.00 14.63
N ILE A 27 1.41 12.10 14.15
CA ILE A 27 1.68 12.65 12.83
C ILE A 27 1.35 11.55 11.81
N PRO A 28 0.50 11.84 10.80
CA PRO A 28 0.19 10.88 9.75
C PRO A 28 1.45 10.40 9.03
N SER A 29 1.55 9.10 8.79
CA SER A 29 2.66 8.54 8.01
C SER A 29 2.47 8.81 6.53
N ARG A 30 3.59 9.05 5.83
CA ARG A 30 3.62 9.36 4.41
C ARG A 30 3.90 8.09 3.60
N GLY A 31 3.39 8.05 2.37
CA GLY A 31 3.86 7.14 1.35
C GLY A 31 5.25 7.53 0.86
N GLN A 32 5.97 6.59 0.26
CA GLN A 32 7.33 6.79 -0.24
C GLN A 32 7.60 5.93 -1.46
N GLY A 33 8.22 6.50 -2.49
CA GLY A 33 8.68 5.78 -3.67
C GLY A 33 8.58 6.56 -4.96
N LEU A 34 8.55 5.83 -6.08
CA LEU A 34 8.38 6.38 -7.43
C LEU A 34 6.97 6.96 -7.60
N GLU A 35 6.87 8.08 -8.28
CA GLU A 35 5.61 8.67 -8.74
C GLU A 35 5.60 8.72 -10.28
N GLY A 36 4.42 8.57 -10.88
CA GLY A 36 4.23 8.59 -12.33
C GLY A 36 4.01 7.22 -12.97
N SER A 37 3.95 7.21 -14.29
CA SER A 37 3.64 6.01 -15.08
C SER A 37 4.66 4.89 -14.86
N GLY A 38 4.18 3.65 -14.78
CA GLY A 38 5.02 2.48 -14.49
C GLY A 38 5.15 2.15 -12.99
N THR A 39 4.60 2.99 -12.11
CA THR A 39 4.66 2.76 -10.67
C THR A 39 3.78 1.58 -10.23
N ILE A 40 4.33 0.76 -9.35
CA ILE A 40 3.62 -0.27 -8.60
C ILE A 40 3.25 0.31 -7.24
N LEU A 41 1.97 0.49 -6.96
CA LEU A 41 1.52 0.99 -5.67
C LEU A 41 1.27 -0.17 -4.71
N HIS A 42 2.07 -0.20 -3.64
CA HIS A 42 1.92 -1.16 -2.54
C HIS A 42 1.06 -0.53 -1.45
N LEU A 43 -0.09 -1.15 -1.17
CA LEU A 43 -1.07 -0.63 -0.22
C LEU A 43 -1.25 -1.58 0.96
N VAL A 44 -0.88 -1.14 2.15
CA VAL A 44 -1.15 -1.82 3.44
C VAL A 44 -2.32 -1.16 4.16
N ALA A 45 -2.89 -1.84 5.15
CA ALA A 45 -4.05 -1.32 5.89
C ALA A 45 -3.70 -0.06 6.71
N ALA A 46 -2.63 -0.11 7.51
CA ALA A 46 -2.14 1.02 8.31
C ALA A 46 -0.64 0.91 8.58
N PRO A 47 0.03 2.02 8.96
CA PRO A 47 1.38 1.99 9.46
C PRO A 47 1.47 1.20 10.77
N SER A 48 2.59 0.51 10.97
CA SER A 48 2.91 -0.14 12.24
C SER A 48 3.31 0.90 13.32
N PRO A 49 3.27 0.53 14.61
CA PRO A 49 3.80 1.41 15.67
C PRO A 49 5.27 1.82 15.45
N ALA A 50 6.08 0.96 14.80
CA ALA A 50 7.47 1.28 14.48
C ALA A 50 7.60 2.36 13.41
N ASP A 51 6.66 2.44 12.47
CA ASP A 51 6.65 3.43 11.38
C ASP A 51 6.41 4.86 11.88
N ARG A 52 5.84 5.01 13.08
CA ARG A 52 5.61 6.33 13.70
C ARG A 52 6.89 7.14 13.90
N LYS A 53 7.99 6.46 14.21
CA LYS A 53 9.28 7.14 14.47
C LYS A 53 9.87 7.76 13.21
N THR A 54 9.70 7.11 12.08
CA THR A 54 10.25 7.54 10.79
C THR A 54 9.26 8.35 9.97
N LYS A 55 7.97 8.30 10.33
CA LYS A 55 6.85 8.88 9.57
C LYS A 55 6.63 8.27 8.18
N TYR A 56 7.27 7.13 7.87
CA TYR A 56 7.13 6.42 6.59
C TYR A 56 6.56 5.03 6.81
N VAL A 57 5.65 4.63 5.92
CA VAL A 57 5.02 3.30 5.92
C VAL A 57 6.06 2.23 5.61
N LEU A 58 5.97 1.08 6.30
CA LEU A 58 6.89 -0.05 6.17
C LEU A 58 8.37 0.32 6.40
N SER A 59 8.66 1.12 7.40
CA SER A 59 10.02 1.46 7.83
C SER A 59 10.53 0.58 8.99
N GLY A 60 9.64 -0.09 9.72
CA GLY A 60 9.98 -1.04 10.77
C GLY A 60 10.59 -2.35 10.25
N ASN A 61 10.83 -3.32 11.12
CA ASN A 61 11.51 -4.58 10.76
C ASN A 61 10.81 -5.36 9.63
N THR A 62 9.49 -5.49 9.68
CA THR A 62 8.72 -6.12 8.59
C THR A 62 8.88 -5.34 7.29
N GLY A 63 8.86 -4.02 7.35
CA GLY A 63 9.07 -3.19 6.18
C GLY A 63 10.47 -3.30 5.58
N LYS A 64 11.52 -3.36 6.40
CA LYS A 64 12.88 -3.61 5.93
C LYS A 64 13.00 -4.94 5.23
N PHE A 65 12.36 -5.98 5.77
CA PHE A 65 12.33 -7.30 5.15
C PHE A 65 11.64 -7.26 3.77
N ILE A 66 10.48 -6.61 3.67
CA ILE A 66 9.75 -6.47 2.40
C ILE A 66 10.56 -5.67 1.39
N ARG A 67 11.15 -4.54 1.80
CA ARG A 67 11.99 -3.72 0.92
C ARG A 67 13.18 -4.51 0.37
N ARG A 68 13.80 -5.38 1.19
CA ARG A 68 14.86 -6.25 0.73
C ARG A 68 14.37 -7.23 -0.35
N ILE A 69 13.22 -7.88 -0.17
CA ILE A 69 12.65 -8.76 -1.21
C ILE A 69 12.36 -7.98 -2.49
N LEU A 70 11.80 -6.77 -2.39
CA LEU A 70 11.55 -5.90 -3.54
C LEU A 70 12.85 -5.50 -4.23
N GLU A 71 13.92 -5.25 -3.48
CA GLU A 71 15.25 -4.93 -4.01
C GLU A 71 15.86 -6.12 -4.74
N ASP A 72 15.84 -7.31 -4.13
CA ASP A 72 16.33 -8.57 -4.71
C ASP A 72 15.60 -8.87 -6.04
N LYS A 73 14.30 -8.58 -6.13
CA LYS A 73 13.49 -8.73 -7.34
C LYS A 73 13.55 -7.51 -8.29
N LYS A 74 14.35 -6.48 -7.98
CA LYS A 74 14.48 -5.21 -8.75
C LYS A 74 13.16 -4.44 -8.90
N LEU A 75 12.23 -4.62 -7.98
CA LEU A 75 10.93 -3.95 -7.97
C LEU A 75 10.91 -2.68 -7.10
N LEU A 76 11.86 -2.53 -6.16
CA LEU A 76 11.85 -1.41 -5.21
C LEU A 76 11.89 -0.04 -5.90
N ALA A 77 12.70 0.09 -6.95
CA ALA A 77 12.81 1.33 -7.72
C ALA A 77 11.54 1.69 -8.50
N LEU A 78 10.65 0.73 -8.74
CA LEU A 78 9.35 0.91 -9.40
C LEU A 78 8.20 1.04 -8.39
N SER A 79 8.49 0.97 -7.10
CA SER A 79 7.48 0.87 -6.05
C SER A 79 7.16 2.22 -5.43
N TYR A 80 5.87 2.42 -5.11
CA TYR A 80 5.40 3.42 -4.17
C TYR A 80 4.65 2.71 -3.04
N ILE A 81 5.06 2.91 -1.79
CA ILE A 81 4.54 2.21 -0.63
C ILE A 81 3.72 3.16 0.23
N THR A 82 2.46 2.84 0.46
CA THR A 82 1.56 3.65 1.29
C THR A 82 0.54 2.80 2.07
N SER A 83 -0.36 3.45 2.79
CA SER A 83 -1.38 2.80 3.61
C SER A 83 -2.76 3.42 3.43
N VAL A 84 -3.81 2.62 3.68
CA VAL A 84 -5.20 3.09 3.67
C VAL A 84 -5.42 4.13 4.76
N VAL A 85 -5.08 3.78 6.00
CA VAL A 85 -5.10 4.68 7.16
C VAL A 85 -3.70 5.22 7.40
N LYS A 86 -3.55 6.53 7.58
CA LYS A 86 -2.23 7.19 7.69
C LYS A 86 -1.67 7.21 9.11
N CYS A 87 -2.50 6.97 10.11
CA CYS A 87 -2.07 6.99 11.50
C CYS A 87 -1.73 5.57 11.97
N GLY A 88 -0.50 5.39 12.46
CA GLY A 88 -0.06 4.12 13.03
C GLY A 88 -0.84 3.79 14.29
N THR A 89 -1.41 2.59 14.36
CA THR A 89 -2.18 2.12 15.52
C THR A 89 -1.82 0.69 15.87
N SER A 90 -1.86 0.38 17.17
CA SER A 90 -1.87 -0.99 17.67
C SER A 90 -3.29 -1.57 17.78
N GLN A 91 -4.30 -0.73 17.52
CA GLN A 91 -5.70 -1.10 17.59
C GLN A 91 -6.22 -1.55 16.22
N THR A 92 -7.33 -2.27 16.22
CA THR A 92 -8.04 -2.61 14.99
C THR A 92 -8.52 -1.33 14.30
N ILE A 93 -8.26 -1.24 13.00
CA ILE A 93 -8.73 -0.14 12.18
C ILE A 93 -10.25 -0.25 12.07
N ASN A 94 -10.96 0.83 12.39
CA ASN A 94 -12.41 0.90 12.26
C ASN A 94 -12.84 1.55 10.94
N ALA A 95 -14.09 1.33 10.55
CA ALA A 95 -14.64 1.87 9.31
C ALA A 95 -14.56 3.41 9.25
N LYS A 96 -14.75 4.10 10.38
CA LYS A 96 -14.65 5.56 10.46
C LYS A 96 -13.25 6.04 10.06
N ALA A 97 -12.18 5.41 10.57
CA ALA A 97 -10.81 5.78 10.23
C ALA A 97 -10.53 5.59 8.74
N ILE A 98 -11.05 4.51 8.13
CA ILE A 98 -10.93 4.27 6.69
C ILE A 98 -11.65 5.38 5.92
N THR A 99 -12.90 5.67 6.25
CA THR A 99 -13.71 6.69 5.56
C THR A 99 -13.05 8.08 5.63
N GLU A 100 -12.57 8.49 6.80
CA GLU A 100 -11.95 9.81 7.00
C GLU A 100 -10.57 9.92 6.32
N CYS A 101 -9.81 8.81 6.21
CA CYS A 101 -8.54 8.79 5.50
C CYS A 101 -8.67 8.62 3.98
N PHE A 102 -9.81 8.14 3.48
CA PHE A 102 -9.98 7.78 2.08
C PHE A 102 -9.76 8.95 1.10
N PRO A 103 -10.27 10.18 1.33
CA PRO A 103 -10.00 11.32 0.44
C PRO A 103 -8.50 11.63 0.30
N ARG A 104 -7.73 11.44 1.38
CA ARG A 104 -6.28 11.63 1.36
C ARG A 104 -5.59 10.55 0.51
N LEU A 105 -5.99 9.29 0.68
CA LEU A 105 -5.50 8.19 -0.16
C LEU A 105 -5.85 8.41 -1.63
N GLN A 106 -7.05 8.90 -1.94
CA GLN A 106 -7.45 9.19 -3.33
C GLN A 106 -6.55 10.25 -3.97
N ARG A 107 -6.25 11.37 -3.27
CA ARG A 107 -5.31 12.39 -3.77
C ARG A 107 -3.92 11.81 -4.00
N GLU A 108 -3.44 10.97 -3.08
CA GLU A 108 -2.15 10.30 -3.21
C GLU A 108 -2.11 9.35 -4.42
N ILE A 109 -3.14 8.52 -4.62
CA ILE A 109 -3.26 7.65 -5.80
C ILE A 109 -3.31 8.45 -7.09
N ALA A 110 -4.05 9.58 -7.11
CA ALA A 110 -4.13 10.46 -8.28
C ALA A 110 -2.78 11.10 -8.62
N ARG A 111 -1.97 11.46 -7.62
CA ARG A 111 -0.63 12.01 -7.82
C ARG A 111 0.38 10.96 -8.28
N VAL A 112 0.31 9.77 -7.69
CA VAL A 112 1.22 8.65 -8.00
C VAL A 112 0.94 8.03 -9.36
N GLU A 113 -0.30 8.09 -9.83
CA GLU A 113 -0.75 7.52 -11.12
C GLU A 113 -0.28 6.06 -11.36
N PRO A 114 -0.46 5.15 -10.40
CA PRO A 114 0.11 3.80 -10.51
C PRO A 114 -0.45 3.05 -11.70
N SER A 115 0.39 2.25 -12.36
CA SER A 115 -0.01 1.32 -13.41
C SER A 115 -0.53 -0.01 -12.85
N MET A 116 -0.10 -0.36 -11.65
CA MET A 116 -0.43 -1.60 -10.96
C MET A 116 -0.62 -1.37 -9.47
N PHE A 117 -1.48 -2.18 -8.85
CA PHE A 117 -1.69 -2.20 -7.41
C PHE A 117 -1.27 -3.56 -6.83
N ILE A 118 -0.59 -3.54 -5.68
CA ILE A 118 -0.39 -4.72 -4.83
C ILE A 118 -0.98 -4.40 -3.46
N THR A 119 -2.01 -5.14 -3.04
CA THR A 119 -2.71 -4.91 -1.78
C THR A 119 -2.47 -6.04 -0.78
N TYR A 120 -2.26 -5.67 0.48
CA TYR A 120 -1.95 -6.60 1.57
C TYR A 120 -3.12 -6.68 2.54
N GLY A 121 -3.96 -7.71 2.38
CA GLY A 121 -5.11 -8.00 3.23
C GLY A 121 -6.42 -7.36 2.78
N LYS A 122 -7.46 -7.57 3.58
CA LYS A 122 -8.86 -7.30 3.21
C LYS A 122 -9.20 -5.82 3.01
N ASP A 123 -8.72 -4.92 3.89
CA ASP A 123 -9.11 -3.50 3.83
C ASP A 123 -8.51 -2.80 2.61
N PRO A 124 -7.20 -2.95 2.27
CA PRO A 124 -6.65 -2.46 1.03
C PRO A 124 -7.30 -3.06 -0.22
N TYR A 125 -7.60 -4.37 -0.19
CA TYR A 125 -8.30 -5.03 -1.28
C TYR A 125 -9.68 -4.41 -1.51
N PHE A 126 -10.49 -4.26 -0.45
CA PHE A 126 -11.83 -3.67 -0.51
C PHE A 126 -11.82 -2.28 -1.16
N ILE A 127 -10.86 -1.45 -0.79
CA ILE A 127 -10.71 -0.10 -1.33
C ILE A 127 -10.38 -0.14 -2.83
N VAL A 128 -9.39 -0.92 -3.24
CA VAL A 128 -8.92 -0.95 -4.65
C VAL A 128 -9.90 -1.67 -5.57
N SER A 129 -10.55 -2.73 -5.07
CA SER A 129 -11.53 -3.50 -5.85
C SER A 129 -12.89 -2.82 -6.02
N GLY A 130 -13.10 -1.65 -5.41
CA GLY A 130 -14.39 -0.94 -5.45
C GLY A 130 -15.45 -1.58 -4.56
N GLY A 131 -15.07 -2.12 -3.41
CA GLY A 131 -16.00 -2.64 -2.39
C GLY A 131 -16.24 -4.15 -2.45
N LYS A 132 -15.48 -4.91 -3.23
CA LYS A 132 -15.62 -6.37 -3.28
C LYS A 132 -15.13 -7.03 -1.99
N ALA A 133 -15.75 -8.14 -1.62
CA ALA A 133 -15.30 -8.96 -0.49
C ALA A 133 -13.95 -9.62 -0.82
N PHE A 134 -13.07 -9.69 0.20
CA PHE A 134 -11.76 -10.33 0.04
C PHE A 134 -11.93 -11.81 -0.29
N PRO A 135 -11.29 -12.32 -1.36
CA PRO A 135 -11.44 -13.71 -1.79
C PRO A 135 -10.95 -14.71 -0.74
N LYS A 136 -11.63 -15.86 -0.67
CA LYS A 136 -11.26 -16.94 0.27
C LYS A 136 -9.88 -17.54 -0.02
N SER A 137 -9.40 -17.45 -1.28
CA SER A 137 -8.05 -17.86 -1.67
C SER A 137 -6.96 -17.09 -0.91
N GLY A 138 -7.26 -15.86 -0.47
CA GLY A 138 -6.30 -14.99 0.21
C GLY A 138 -5.28 -14.33 -0.72
N GLU A 139 -5.23 -14.71 -1.99
CA GLU A 139 -4.33 -14.15 -3.00
C GLU A 139 -4.88 -14.32 -4.41
N GLY A 140 -4.44 -13.48 -5.34
CA GLY A 140 -4.79 -13.56 -6.75
C GLY A 140 -4.56 -12.27 -7.51
N ILE A 141 -5.15 -12.23 -8.72
CA ILE A 141 -5.08 -11.09 -9.64
C ILE A 141 -6.49 -10.74 -10.10
N ASP A 142 -6.79 -9.45 -10.09
CA ASP A 142 -7.96 -8.85 -10.71
C ASP A 142 -7.53 -7.84 -11.79
N VAL A 143 -8.37 -7.66 -12.80
CA VAL A 143 -8.28 -6.52 -13.71
C VAL A 143 -9.35 -5.51 -13.30
N LEU A 144 -8.90 -4.29 -12.98
CA LEU A 144 -9.81 -3.20 -12.57
C LEU A 144 -10.58 -2.66 -13.80
N PRO A 145 -11.72 -1.96 -13.59
CA PRO A 145 -12.50 -1.39 -14.68
C PRO A 145 -11.73 -0.44 -15.61
N ASN A 146 -10.66 0.18 -15.09
CA ASN A 146 -9.77 1.05 -15.87
C ASN A 146 -8.62 0.29 -16.56
N GLY A 147 -8.65 -1.04 -16.59
CA GLY A 147 -7.64 -1.90 -17.20
C GLY A 147 -6.36 -2.11 -16.38
N LYS A 148 -6.22 -1.46 -15.22
CA LYS A 148 -5.05 -1.64 -14.36
C LYS A 148 -5.07 -3.00 -13.66
N ILE A 149 -3.89 -3.57 -13.45
CA ILE A 149 -3.71 -4.84 -12.74
C ILE A 149 -3.76 -4.61 -11.23
N HIS A 150 -4.51 -5.43 -10.54
CA HIS A 150 -4.59 -5.47 -9.09
C HIS A 150 -4.22 -6.86 -8.59
N ILE A 151 -3.05 -6.98 -8.00
CA ILE A 151 -2.58 -8.17 -7.30
C ILE A 151 -2.93 -8.01 -5.83
N TYR A 152 -3.53 -9.03 -5.24
CA TYR A 152 -3.89 -9.02 -3.83
C TYR A 152 -3.31 -10.23 -3.11
N THR A 153 -2.98 -10.06 -1.85
CA THR A 153 -2.35 -11.09 -1.03
C THR A 153 -2.76 -10.97 0.44
N MET A 154 -2.42 -11.95 1.24
CA MET A 154 -2.67 -11.94 2.68
C MET A 154 -2.05 -10.73 3.36
N SER A 155 -2.58 -10.33 4.53
CA SER A 155 -2.01 -9.22 5.29
C SER A 155 -0.61 -9.57 5.82
N LEU A 156 0.24 -8.57 5.95
CA LEU A 156 1.58 -8.73 6.50
C LEU A 156 1.57 -9.25 7.94
N GLU A 157 0.53 -8.92 8.70
CA GLU A 157 0.34 -9.45 10.05
C GLU A 157 0.05 -10.95 10.02
N TYR A 158 -0.78 -11.43 9.09
CA TYR A 158 -1.05 -12.85 8.90
C TYR A 158 0.23 -13.60 8.54
N MET A 159 0.98 -13.11 7.56
CA MET A 159 2.25 -13.71 7.13
C MET A 159 3.25 -13.80 8.29
N ARG A 160 3.38 -12.73 9.07
CA ARG A 160 4.27 -12.70 10.24
C ARG A 160 3.84 -13.70 11.32
N LYS A 161 2.53 -13.79 11.63
CA LYS A 161 2.00 -14.72 12.64
C LYS A 161 2.22 -16.18 12.26
N ASN A 162 2.10 -16.49 10.98
CA ASN A 162 2.25 -17.85 10.47
C ASN A 162 3.68 -18.16 9.98
N ASN A 163 4.59 -17.18 10.06
CA ASN A 163 5.94 -17.26 9.50
C ASN A 163 5.95 -17.75 8.04
N ASP A 164 4.97 -17.33 7.25
CA ASP A 164 4.80 -17.71 5.85
C ASP A 164 4.79 -16.47 4.95
N TYR A 165 5.92 -16.20 4.37
CA TYR A 165 6.11 -15.08 3.44
C TYR A 165 6.07 -15.51 1.97
N SER A 166 5.75 -16.75 1.66
CA SER A 166 5.61 -17.25 0.28
C SER A 166 4.56 -16.49 -0.52
N TYR A 167 3.57 -15.91 0.17
CA TYR A 167 2.59 -14.99 -0.42
C TYR A 167 3.22 -13.76 -1.08
N LEU A 168 4.32 -13.23 -0.51
CA LEU A 168 5.03 -12.09 -1.10
C LEU A 168 5.75 -12.50 -2.37
N ASP A 169 6.43 -13.65 -2.34
CA ASP A 169 7.15 -14.15 -3.51
C ASP A 169 6.20 -14.34 -4.68
N ARG A 170 5.06 -15.00 -4.46
CA ARG A 170 4.05 -15.20 -5.51
C ARG A 170 3.47 -13.89 -6.04
N ALA A 171 3.13 -12.95 -5.15
CA ALA A 171 2.60 -11.65 -5.55
C ALA A 171 3.61 -10.85 -6.40
N TYR A 172 4.88 -10.89 -6.03
CA TYR A 172 5.93 -10.17 -6.74
C TYR A 172 6.31 -10.85 -8.06
N ASP A 173 6.32 -12.18 -8.13
CA ASP A 173 6.54 -12.91 -9.37
C ASP A 173 5.42 -12.63 -10.39
N LEU A 174 4.17 -12.58 -9.91
CA LEU A 174 3.03 -12.17 -10.76
C LEU A 174 3.19 -10.73 -11.28
N SER A 175 3.70 -9.81 -10.47
CA SER A 175 3.94 -8.43 -10.92
C SER A 175 5.02 -8.35 -11.99
N LEU A 176 6.11 -9.12 -11.87
CA LEU A 176 7.17 -9.19 -12.89
C LEU A 176 6.67 -9.69 -14.23
N ILE A 177 5.80 -10.71 -14.25
CA ILE A 177 5.20 -11.23 -15.48
C ILE A 177 4.41 -10.12 -16.20
N HIS A 178 3.62 -9.34 -15.47
CA HIS A 178 2.81 -8.27 -16.05
C HIS A 178 3.60 -7.04 -16.48
N ILE A 179 4.74 -6.76 -15.85
CA ILE A 179 5.64 -5.68 -16.27
C ILE A 179 6.39 -6.07 -17.55
N SER A 180 6.82 -7.33 -17.65
CA SER A 180 7.61 -7.83 -18.79
C SER A 180 6.77 -8.06 -20.04
N GLU A 181 5.46 -8.33 -19.92
CA GLU A 181 4.55 -8.62 -21.04
C GLU A 181 3.28 -7.73 -21.01
N PRO A 182 3.41 -6.39 -21.14
CA PRO A 182 2.25 -5.50 -21.00
C PRO A 182 1.21 -5.61 -22.13
N THR A 183 1.45 -6.39 -23.19
CA THR A 183 0.66 -6.36 -24.41
C THR A 183 0.06 -7.69 -24.85
N ARG A 184 0.14 -8.76 -24.10
CA ARG A 184 -0.60 -9.99 -24.47
C ARG A 184 -2.08 -9.86 -24.09
N PRO A 185 -3.02 -9.68 -25.08
CA PRO A 185 -4.44 -9.86 -24.81
C PRO A 185 -4.61 -11.29 -24.30
N ARG A 186 -5.23 -11.47 -23.14
CA ARG A 186 -5.68 -12.80 -22.74
C ARG A 186 -6.78 -13.20 -23.72
N LEU A 187 -6.49 -14.14 -24.62
CA LEU A 187 -7.52 -14.89 -25.31
C LEU A 187 -8.31 -15.63 -24.21
N ILE A 188 -9.55 -15.21 -24.07
CA ILE A 188 -10.58 -15.88 -23.26
C ILE A 188 -10.97 -17.15 -23.98
#